data_9f9640eda25a348457e23f579922fe64
#
_entry.id   9f9640eda25a348457e23f579922fe64
#
_cell.length_a   1.000
_cell.length_b   1.000
_cell.length_c   1.000
_cell.angle_alpha   90.00
_cell.angle_beta   90.00
_cell.angle_gamma   90.00
#
_symmetry.space_group_name_H-M   'P 1'
#
loop_
_entity.id
_entity.type
_entity.pdbx_description
1 polymer ?
#
loop_
_entity_poly.entity_id
_entity_poly.type
_entity_poly.pdbx_seq_one_letter_code
_entity_poly.pdbx_strand_id
1 'polypeptide(L)'
;MDRRSFLATGAVSSAAVISAAATAAATDAAAPRTRARSRAWQIGNPPSIGNLQLITRETPRPIRGEVLVRVVASSINARDRGIVGGFFPIGALKAAIPLSEGAGEIVELGADVSGVKLGDRVTSCHFPAWVDGRWDPAVYERDIGNTLDGWLTEYAVLPASGLVVLPEVISYESAATLASSGVTAWHALFEIARLRPGQTVLTLGTGGVSTIGLQLAKAAGARVVVTSSRDEKLARMRELGADLTVNYRKDAAWGTRVADMTGGGVDVVLENVGRPTLDESMNACAPGACIIMIGTGPMPKELPKMPGLYQKNLLLKAISNGSRRMFADLLAAMAAARLEPVIDKTFTFSEAIAAFREMEAGDHIGKVLIKHA
;
A
#
# COMPACT_ATOMS: atom_id res chain seq x y z
N MET A 1 17.19 -75.28 -2.99
CA MET A 1 18.59 -75.69 -2.57
C MET A 1 18.93 -74.68 -1.46
N ASP A 2 18.60 -74.96 -0.27
CA ASP A 2 19.09 -75.89 0.79
C ASP A 2 20.51 -75.53 1.22
N ARG A 3 20.68 -75.25 2.39
CA ARG A 3 21.24 -75.73 3.66
C ARG A 3 22.06 -74.69 4.38
N ARG A 4 21.61 -74.28 5.56
CA ARG A 4 21.86 -74.85 6.94
C ARG A 4 23.30 -74.71 7.43
N SER A 5 23.39 -73.91 8.48
CA SER A 5 23.66 -74.25 9.91
C SER A 5 25.14 -74.52 10.28
N PHE A 6 25.55 -73.91 11.36
CA PHE A 6 26.12 -74.52 12.59
C PHE A 6 26.54 -73.34 13.55
N LEU A 7 25.93 -73.18 14.67
CA LEU A 7 26.24 -73.63 16.05
C LEU A 7 27.75 -73.42 16.44
N ALA A 8 28.13 -72.99 17.56
CA ALA A 8 27.60 -72.67 18.89
C ALA A 8 28.74 -72.24 19.84
N THR A 9 28.40 -71.67 20.92
CA THR A 9 29.00 -71.69 22.30
C THR A 9 30.24 -70.88 22.63
N GLY A 10 30.03 -70.14 23.71
CA GLY A 10 31.09 -69.66 24.57
C GLY A 10 30.62 -68.52 25.50
N ALA A 11 29.99 -68.91 26.61
CA ALA A 11 29.66 -67.95 27.72
C ALA A 11 30.93 -67.69 28.52
N VAL A 12 31.14 -66.45 28.97
CA VAL A 12 31.64 -66.16 30.35
C VAL A 12 31.22 -64.78 30.74
N SER A 13 30.61 -64.73 31.89
CA SER A 13 30.10 -63.64 32.72
C SER A 13 31.18 -62.65 33.16
N SER A 14 30.87 -61.36 33.14
CA SER A 14 31.42 -60.42 34.11
C SER A 14 30.49 -59.22 34.24
N ALA A 15 29.78 -59.19 35.34
CA ALA A 15 28.94 -58.04 35.73
C ALA A 15 29.86 -56.91 36.18
N ALA A 16 29.77 -55.77 35.50
CA ALA A 16 30.27 -54.49 36.00
C ALA A 16 29.06 -53.54 36.20
N VAL A 17 28.75 -53.33 37.45
CA VAL A 17 27.76 -52.34 37.89
C VAL A 17 28.36 -50.97 37.66
N ILE A 18 27.88 -50.27 36.63
CA ILE A 18 28.15 -48.83 36.44
C ILE A 18 26.89 -48.08 36.93
N SER A 19 27.03 -47.49 38.10
CA SER A 19 26.07 -46.50 38.64
C SER A 19 26.05 -45.29 37.71
N ALA A 20 24.96 -45.14 36.89
CA ALA A 20 24.72 -43.94 36.14
C ALA A 20 24.05 -42.92 37.07
N ALA A 21 24.82 -41.97 37.57
CA ALA A 21 24.30 -40.75 38.17
C ALA A 21 23.59 -39.94 37.04
N ALA A 22 22.28 -40.02 36.98
CA ALA A 22 21.47 -39.16 36.15
C ALA A 22 21.52 -37.71 36.73
N THR A 23 22.40 -36.91 36.14
CA THR A 23 22.41 -35.47 36.34
C THR A 23 21.16 -34.93 35.64
N ALA A 24 20.10 -34.69 36.36
CA ALA A 24 18.95 -33.94 35.89
C ALA A 24 19.43 -32.52 35.59
N ALA A 25 19.65 -32.24 34.30
CA ALA A 25 19.75 -30.88 33.80
C ALA A 25 18.38 -30.23 34.06
N ALA A 26 18.27 -29.48 35.13
CA ALA A 26 17.17 -28.55 35.32
C ALA A 26 17.23 -27.55 34.15
N THR A 27 16.35 -27.72 33.20
CA THR A 27 16.07 -26.66 32.23
C THR A 27 15.50 -25.49 33.04
N ASP A 28 16.36 -24.53 33.28
CA ASP A 28 15.99 -23.23 33.84
C ASP A 28 15.04 -22.60 32.81
N ALA A 29 13.75 -22.83 33.03
CA ALA A 29 12.70 -22.12 32.28
C ALA A 29 12.81 -20.68 32.71
N ALA A 30 13.61 -19.89 32.01
CA ALA A 30 13.74 -18.46 32.19
C ALA A 30 12.33 -17.87 32.25
N ALA A 31 11.99 -17.26 33.38
CA ALA A 31 10.73 -16.57 33.58
C ALA A 31 10.48 -15.67 32.37
N PRO A 32 9.24 -15.59 31.84
CA PRO A 32 8.95 -14.82 30.67
C PRO A 32 9.38 -13.37 30.91
N ARG A 33 10.45 -12.93 30.23
CA ARG A 33 10.91 -11.55 30.31
C ARG A 33 9.75 -10.68 29.85
N THR A 34 9.24 -9.82 30.73
CA THR A 34 8.23 -8.80 30.38
C THR A 34 8.77 -7.98 29.22
N ARG A 35 8.04 -7.97 28.11
CA ARG A 35 8.43 -7.15 26.96
C ARG A 35 8.27 -5.67 27.27
N ALA A 36 9.09 -4.85 26.60
CA ALA A 36 8.92 -3.41 26.59
C ALA A 36 7.50 -3.04 26.10
N ARG A 37 6.97 -1.97 26.63
CA ARG A 37 5.68 -1.45 26.17
C ARG A 37 5.88 -0.53 24.99
N SER A 38 4.91 -0.52 24.09
CA SER A 38 4.89 0.35 22.90
C SER A 38 3.53 1.03 22.74
N ARG A 39 3.53 2.15 22.05
CA ARG A 39 2.32 2.92 21.77
C ARG A 39 1.72 2.54 20.42
N ALA A 40 0.41 2.61 20.34
CA ALA A 40 -0.33 2.44 19.11
C ALA A 40 -1.61 3.29 19.14
N TRP A 41 -2.09 3.71 17.99
CA TRP A 41 -3.41 4.29 17.85
C TRP A 41 -4.42 3.20 17.51
N GLN A 42 -5.47 3.12 18.27
CA GLN A 42 -6.54 2.12 18.11
C GLN A 42 -7.81 2.80 17.58
N ILE A 43 -8.49 2.10 16.68
CA ILE A 43 -9.82 2.50 16.21
C ILE A 43 -10.80 2.28 17.35
N GLY A 44 -11.52 3.33 17.73
CA GLY A 44 -12.53 3.26 18.78
C GLY A 44 -13.85 2.64 18.30
N ASN A 45 -14.76 2.44 19.22
CA ASN A 45 -16.11 1.93 18.94
C ASN A 45 -17.17 2.95 19.42
N PRO A 46 -18.02 3.50 18.54
CA PRO A 46 -18.06 3.28 17.09
C PRO A 46 -16.83 3.87 16.35
N PRO A 47 -16.47 3.32 15.18
CA PRO A 47 -15.36 3.86 14.38
C PRO A 47 -15.60 5.31 13.99
N SER A 48 -14.65 6.18 14.30
CA SER A 48 -14.61 7.57 13.81
C SER A 48 -13.22 8.16 14.05
N ILE A 49 -12.84 9.21 13.31
CA ILE A 49 -11.57 9.93 13.52
C ILE A 49 -11.49 10.47 14.96
N GLY A 50 -12.61 10.98 15.49
CA GLY A 50 -12.67 11.52 16.86
C GLY A 50 -12.55 10.45 17.97
N ASN A 51 -12.78 9.19 17.64
CA ASN A 51 -12.68 8.05 18.56
C ASN A 51 -11.38 7.25 18.43
N LEU A 52 -10.39 7.76 17.67
CA LEU A 52 -9.05 7.19 17.70
C LEU A 52 -8.44 7.35 19.10
N GLN A 53 -7.88 6.28 19.65
CA GLN A 53 -7.32 6.23 21.00
C GLN A 53 -5.86 5.88 20.96
N LEU A 54 -5.02 6.73 21.56
CA LEU A 54 -3.61 6.40 21.81
C LEU A 54 -3.53 5.45 23.02
N ILE A 55 -3.10 4.22 22.75
CA ILE A 55 -2.96 3.18 23.76
C ILE A 55 -1.49 2.83 23.99
N THR A 56 -1.18 2.26 25.16
CA THR A 56 0.10 1.63 25.46
C THR A 56 -0.14 0.15 25.69
N ARG A 57 0.49 -0.70 24.89
CA ARG A 57 0.36 -2.17 24.94
C ARG A 57 1.72 -2.83 25.10
N GLU A 58 1.74 -4.11 25.44
CA GLU A 58 2.95 -4.91 25.30
C GLU A 58 3.35 -4.96 23.83
N THR A 59 4.65 -4.79 23.54
CA THR A 59 5.16 -4.88 22.16
C THR A 59 4.87 -6.29 21.60
N PRO A 60 4.15 -6.42 20.48
CA PRO A 60 3.71 -7.73 19.98
C PRO A 60 4.90 -8.60 19.55
N ARG A 61 4.68 -9.92 19.44
CA ARG A 61 5.67 -10.87 18.93
C ARG A 61 5.27 -11.35 17.55
N PRO A 62 6.23 -11.44 16.62
CA PRO A 62 5.96 -12.08 15.35
C PRO A 62 5.84 -13.59 15.54
N ILE A 63 4.84 -14.20 14.93
CA ILE A 63 4.69 -15.65 14.84
C ILE A 63 5.37 -16.19 13.58
N ARG A 64 5.18 -17.47 13.27
CA ARG A 64 5.72 -18.11 12.05
C ARG A 64 5.35 -17.33 10.79
N GLY A 65 6.34 -16.97 9.96
CA GLY A 65 6.18 -16.24 8.71
C GLY A 65 5.95 -14.73 8.87
N GLU A 66 6.08 -14.19 10.07
CA GLU A 66 5.92 -12.76 10.38
C GLU A 66 7.24 -12.13 10.86
N VAL A 67 7.30 -10.82 10.76
CA VAL A 67 8.39 -10.01 11.31
C VAL A 67 7.84 -8.92 12.22
N LEU A 68 8.66 -8.46 13.18
CA LEU A 68 8.41 -7.23 13.93
C LEU A 68 9.21 -6.09 13.31
N VAL A 69 8.50 -5.04 12.92
CA VAL A 69 9.08 -3.83 12.33
C VAL A 69 8.96 -2.67 13.30
N ARG A 70 10.06 -2.01 13.62
CA ARG A 70 10.07 -0.70 14.27
C ARG A 70 9.68 0.33 13.22
N VAL A 71 8.50 0.93 13.36
CA VAL A 71 7.95 1.86 12.38
C VAL A 71 8.65 3.22 12.51
N VAL A 72 9.09 3.76 11.38
CA VAL A 72 9.72 5.08 11.28
C VAL A 72 8.74 6.12 10.73
N ALA A 73 7.96 5.73 9.74
CA ALA A 73 6.97 6.60 9.14
C ALA A 73 5.76 5.79 8.62
N SER A 74 4.61 6.42 8.60
CA SER A 74 3.39 5.91 7.97
C SER A 74 2.65 7.04 7.25
N SER A 75 1.70 6.74 6.38
CA SER A 75 0.93 7.78 5.71
C SER A 75 -0.55 7.42 5.55
N ILE A 76 -1.37 8.43 5.35
CA ILE A 76 -2.82 8.29 5.27
C ILE A 76 -3.27 8.26 3.80
N ASN A 77 -4.20 7.36 3.49
CA ASN A 77 -4.88 7.26 2.21
C ASN A 77 -6.38 7.50 2.36
N ALA A 78 -7.07 7.76 1.25
CA ALA A 78 -8.52 7.90 1.25
C ALA A 78 -9.24 6.68 1.84
N ARG A 79 -8.71 5.46 1.58
CA ARG A 79 -9.23 4.22 2.16
C ARG A 79 -9.10 4.16 3.69
N ASP A 80 -7.97 4.63 4.24
CA ASP A 80 -7.73 4.62 5.68
C ASP A 80 -8.72 5.54 6.41
N ARG A 81 -9.04 6.70 5.80
CA ARG A 81 -10.12 7.57 6.29
C ARG A 81 -11.47 6.84 6.29
N GLY A 82 -11.76 6.08 5.23
CA GLY A 82 -12.98 5.27 5.15
C GLY A 82 -13.04 4.18 6.21
N ILE A 83 -11.93 3.49 6.45
CA ILE A 83 -11.80 2.43 7.46
C ILE A 83 -12.01 3.02 8.87
N VAL A 84 -11.26 4.06 9.23
CA VAL A 84 -11.37 4.72 10.54
C VAL A 84 -12.74 5.36 10.72
N GLY A 85 -13.34 5.88 9.65
CA GLY A 85 -14.68 6.46 9.66
C GLY A 85 -15.82 5.44 9.68
N GLY A 86 -15.53 4.14 9.54
CA GLY A 86 -16.54 3.07 9.55
C GLY A 86 -17.40 2.99 8.29
N PHE A 87 -16.99 3.60 7.18
CA PHE A 87 -17.74 3.61 5.91
C PHE A 87 -16.97 2.98 4.73
N PHE A 88 -15.88 2.25 4.99
CA PHE A 88 -15.16 1.55 3.94
C PHE A 88 -15.96 0.31 3.47
N PRO A 89 -16.28 0.20 2.16
CA PRO A 89 -17.29 -0.74 1.69
C PRO A 89 -16.77 -2.17 1.48
N ILE A 90 -15.47 -2.42 1.65
CA ILE A 90 -14.84 -3.69 1.30
C ILE A 90 -14.30 -4.39 2.54
N GLY A 91 -14.83 -5.60 2.79
CA GLY A 91 -14.43 -6.43 3.93
C GLY A 91 -15.00 -5.95 5.27
N ALA A 92 -14.93 -6.81 6.27
CA ALA A 92 -15.28 -6.46 7.65
C ALA A 92 -14.02 -5.95 8.36
N LEU A 93 -14.12 -4.79 9.03
CA LEU A 93 -13.05 -4.28 9.89
C LEU A 93 -12.75 -5.29 11.00
N LYS A 94 -11.53 -5.82 11.02
CA LYS A 94 -11.01 -6.71 12.08
C LYS A 94 -9.78 -6.12 12.77
N ALA A 95 -9.07 -5.23 12.07
CA ALA A 95 -7.89 -4.57 12.60
C ALA A 95 -8.26 -3.62 13.73
N ALA A 96 -7.46 -3.62 14.80
CA ALA A 96 -7.54 -2.60 15.84
C ALA A 96 -6.70 -1.36 15.48
N ILE A 97 -5.57 -1.56 14.80
CA ILE A 97 -4.60 -0.52 14.44
C ILE A 97 -4.78 -0.12 12.98
N PRO A 98 -5.03 1.17 12.67
CA PRO A 98 -5.23 1.61 11.30
C PRO A 98 -3.92 1.83 10.53
N LEU A 99 -4.05 2.29 9.30
CA LEU A 99 -3.11 2.63 8.25
C LEU A 99 -2.58 1.44 7.45
N SER A 100 -2.77 1.57 6.13
CA SER A 100 -2.44 0.54 5.14
C SER A 100 -0.97 0.58 4.73
N GLU A 101 -0.25 1.67 5.00
CA GLU A 101 1.12 1.82 4.53
C GLU A 101 2.02 2.50 5.55
N GLY A 102 3.28 2.11 5.51
CA GLY A 102 4.34 2.62 6.35
C GLY A 102 5.69 2.04 5.94
N ALA A 103 6.74 2.47 6.63
CA ALA A 103 8.10 1.96 6.46
C ALA A 103 8.83 1.94 7.79
N GLY A 104 9.78 1.03 7.92
CA GLY A 104 10.54 0.85 9.15
C GLY A 104 11.67 -0.15 9.00
N GLU A 105 12.20 -0.59 10.14
CA GLU A 105 13.33 -1.50 10.24
C GLU A 105 12.90 -2.80 10.92
N ILE A 106 13.33 -3.94 10.40
CA ILE A 106 13.07 -5.25 11.00
C ILE A 106 13.89 -5.40 12.29
N VAL A 107 13.22 -5.62 13.41
CA VAL A 107 13.85 -5.77 14.72
C VAL A 107 13.69 -7.16 15.34
N GLU A 108 12.79 -7.99 14.82
CA GLU A 108 12.61 -9.38 15.23
C GLU A 108 12.03 -10.20 14.07
N LEU A 109 12.46 -11.46 13.96
CA LEU A 109 11.99 -12.41 12.96
C LEU A 109 11.22 -13.54 13.66
N GLY A 110 10.05 -13.87 13.14
CA GLY A 110 9.36 -15.10 13.50
C GLY A 110 10.02 -16.33 12.87
N ALA A 111 9.57 -17.51 13.25
CA ALA A 111 10.07 -18.76 12.66
C ALA A 111 9.77 -18.79 11.15
N ASP A 112 10.64 -19.49 10.39
CA ASP A 112 10.51 -19.73 8.94
C ASP A 112 10.44 -18.47 8.05
N VAL A 113 10.89 -17.33 8.54
CA VAL A 113 11.06 -16.12 7.74
C VAL A 113 12.31 -16.27 6.86
N SER A 114 12.18 -15.98 5.59
CA SER A 114 13.27 -15.99 4.60
C SER A 114 13.18 -14.77 3.67
N GLY A 115 14.28 -14.44 3.02
CA GLY A 115 14.36 -13.33 2.05
C GLY A 115 14.51 -11.94 2.67
N VAL A 116 14.50 -11.85 4.02
CA VAL A 116 14.76 -10.62 4.79
C VAL A 116 15.56 -10.96 6.05
N LYS A 117 16.24 -9.97 6.65
CA LYS A 117 17.06 -10.12 7.86
C LYS A 117 16.86 -8.97 8.84
N LEU A 118 17.36 -9.15 10.07
CA LEU A 118 17.39 -8.08 11.08
C LEU A 118 18.14 -6.86 10.54
N GLY A 119 17.61 -5.68 10.81
CA GLY A 119 18.14 -4.40 10.36
C GLY A 119 17.75 -4.02 8.93
N ASP A 120 17.07 -4.88 8.17
CA ASP A 120 16.58 -4.51 6.85
C ASP A 120 15.58 -3.36 6.96
N ARG A 121 15.76 -2.36 6.08
CA ARG A 121 14.83 -1.27 5.87
C ARG A 121 13.71 -1.76 4.96
N VAL A 122 12.47 -1.73 5.44
CA VAL A 122 11.35 -2.37 4.73
C VAL A 122 10.11 -1.49 4.68
N THR A 123 9.30 -1.75 3.68
CA THR A 123 7.89 -1.42 3.59
C THR A 123 7.09 -2.69 3.25
N SER A 124 5.77 -2.62 3.18
CA SER A 124 4.93 -3.76 2.78
C SER A 124 3.83 -3.32 1.82
N CYS A 125 3.53 -4.14 0.80
CA CYS A 125 2.27 -3.99 0.08
C CYS A 125 1.10 -4.21 1.06
N HIS A 126 -0.02 -3.53 0.85
CA HIS A 126 -1.12 -3.66 1.80
C HIS A 126 -1.91 -4.98 1.67
N PHE A 127 -1.72 -5.72 0.57
CA PHE A 127 -2.21 -7.09 0.41
C PHE A 127 -1.04 -8.09 0.44
N PRO A 128 -0.54 -8.50 1.62
CA PRO A 128 0.64 -9.36 1.71
C PRO A 128 0.45 -10.76 1.11
N ALA A 129 -0.78 -11.17 0.86
CA ALA A 129 -1.09 -12.41 0.15
C ALA A 129 -0.95 -12.29 -1.39
N TRP A 130 -0.95 -11.07 -1.93
CA TRP A 130 -0.75 -10.85 -3.36
C TRP A 130 0.72 -10.60 -3.70
N VAL A 131 1.47 -11.68 -3.77
CA VAL A 131 2.91 -11.61 -4.09
C VAL A 131 3.12 -11.23 -5.56
N ASP A 132 2.41 -11.89 -6.48
CA ASP A 132 2.47 -11.67 -7.94
C ASP A 132 1.26 -12.30 -8.63
N GLY A 133 1.15 -12.12 -9.97
CA GLY A 133 0.15 -12.76 -10.82
C GLY A 133 -1.22 -12.10 -10.76
N ARG A 134 -2.25 -12.89 -11.10
CA ARG A 134 -3.62 -12.39 -11.20
C ARG A 134 -4.18 -12.00 -9.84
N TRP A 135 -4.98 -10.94 -9.85
CA TRP A 135 -5.76 -10.53 -8.69
C TRP A 135 -6.80 -11.59 -8.32
N ASP A 136 -6.92 -11.87 -7.02
CA ASP A 136 -7.90 -12.77 -6.43
C ASP A 136 -8.63 -12.07 -5.28
N PRO A 137 -9.97 -12.15 -5.17
CA PRO A 137 -10.73 -11.56 -4.06
C PRO A 137 -10.24 -11.98 -2.66
N ALA A 138 -9.64 -13.15 -2.52
CA ALA A 138 -9.10 -13.64 -1.25
C ALA A 138 -7.99 -12.74 -0.67
N VAL A 139 -7.39 -11.84 -1.46
CA VAL A 139 -6.40 -10.87 -0.94
C VAL A 139 -6.98 -9.97 0.15
N TYR A 140 -8.30 -9.72 0.14
CA TYR A 140 -8.97 -8.91 1.16
C TYR A 140 -9.07 -9.58 2.53
N GLU A 141 -8.83 -10.89 2.63
CA GLU A 141 -8.77 -11.60 3.91
C GLU A 141 -7.53 -11.21 4.73
N ARG A 142 -6.49 -10.70 4.05
CA ARG A 142 -5.24 -10.25 4.65
C ARG A 142 -4.89 -8.86 4.13
N ASP A 143 -5.61 -7.87 4.62
CA ASP A 143 -5.54 -6.47 4.20
C ASP A 143 -5.05 -5.62 5.37
N ILE A 144 -3.82 -5.10 5.29
CA ILE A 144 -3.19 -4.29 6.32
C ILE A 144 -3.98 -3.01 6.57
N GLY A 145 -4.27 -2.72 7.83
CA GLY A 145 -5.07 -1.59 8.27
C GLY A 145 -6.57 -1.83 8.20
N ASN A 146 -7.03 -3.00 7.73
CA ASN A 146 -8.44 -3.36 7.64
C ASN A 146 -8.76 -4.72 8.29
N THR A 147 -8.17 -5.81 7.81
CA THR A 147 -8.34 -7.14 8.41
C THR A 147 -7.13 -7.57 9.25
N LEU A 148 -5.98 -6.99 8.98
CA LEU A 148 -4.76 -7.09 9.79
C LEU A 148 -4.44 -5.72 10.40
N ASP A 149 -3.82 -5.71 11.58
CA ASP A 149 -3.31 -4.48 12.19
C ASP A 149 -2.38 -3.74 11.23
N GLY A 150 -2.52 -2.42 11.23
CA GLY A 150 -1.80 -1.53 10.33
C GLY A 150 -0.56 -0.88 10.94
N TRP A 151 -0.14 0.21 10.31
CA TRP A 151 1.14 0.87 10.56
C TRP A 151 1.10 2.02 11.60
N LEU A 152 -0.06 2.39 12.13
CA LEU A 152 -0.14 3.50 13.11
C LEU A 152 0.22 3.03 14.53
N THR A 153 1.42 2.49 14.66
CA THR A 153 1.99 1.91 15.90
C THR A 153 3.51 2.05 15.88
N GLU A 154 4.16 2.13 17.05
CA GLU A 154 5.62 2.14 17.12
C GLU A 154 6.26 0.83 16.62
N TYR A 155 5.55 -0.29 16.78
CA TYR A 155 6.00 -1.61 16.31
C TYR A 155 4.83 -2.35 15.64
N ALA A 156 5.02 -2.72 14.39
CA ALA A 156 4.06 -3.47 13.59
C ALA A 156 4.51 -4.91 13.39
N VAL A 157 3.60 -5.87 13.58
CA VAL A 157 3.80 -7.27 13.15
C VAL A 157 3.24 -7.43 11.76
N LEU A 158 4.07 -7.88 10.83
CA LEU A 158 3.73 -7.93 9.41
C LEU A 158 4.08 -9.29 8.80
N PRO A 159 3.25 -9.81 7.88
CA PRO A 159 3.61 -10.98 7.09
C PRO A 159 4.85 -10.73 6.23
N ALA A 160 5.88 -11.58 6.36
CA ALA A 160 7.11 -11.44 5.58
C ALA A 160 6.87 -11.53 4.06
N SER A 161 5.82 -12.23 3.63
CA SER A 161 5.44 -12.36 2.21
C SER A 161 5.10 -11.03 1.53
N GLY A 162 4.61 -10.04 2.30
CA GLY A 162 4.26 -8.72 1.76
C GLY A 162 5.41 -7.71 1.74
N LEU A 163 6.53 -8.03 2.40
CA LEU A 163 7.62 -7.06 2.57
C LEU A 163 8.41 -6.82 1.27
N VAL A 164 8.85 -5.57 1.13
CA VAL A 164 9.81 -5.14 0.11
C VAL A 164 10.95 -4.42 0.83
N VAL A 165 12.19 -4.88 0.59
CA VAL A 165 13.40 -4.24 1.10
C VAL A 165 13.63 -2.95 0.33
N LEU A 166 13.92 -1.86 1.05
CA LEU A 166 14.09 -0.55 0.45
C LEU A 166 15.46 -0.41 -0.23
N PRO A 167 15.52 0.11 -1.48
CA PRO A 167 16.77 0.60 -2.05
C PRO A 167 17.41 1.65 -1.12
N GLU A 168 18.73 1.72 -1.08
CA GLU A 168 19.46 2.64 -0.18
C GLU A 168 19.07 4.11 -0.37
N VAL A 169 18.80 4.49 -1.62
CA VAL A 169 18.44 5.87 -1.98
C VAL A 169 17.01 6.26 -1.63
N ILE A 170 16.13 5.30 -1.30
CA ILE A 170 14.74 5.57 -0.91
C ILE A 170 14.67 5.77 0.61
N SER A 171 14.20 6.93 1.04
CA SER A 171 13.97 7.23 2.45
C SER A 171 12.78 6.44 3.03
N TYR A 172 12.69 6.32 4.36
CA TYR A 172 11.51 5.75 5.01
C TYR A 172 10.26 6.58 4.72
N GLU A 173 10.41 7.91 4.72
CA GLU A 173 9.33 8.84 4.44
C GLU A 173 8.77 8.65 3.02
N SER A 174 9.64 8.53 2.03
CA SER A 174 9.22 8.25 0.66
C SER A 174 8.54 6.88 0.55
N ALA A 175 9.15 5.84 1.10
CA ALA A 175 8.61 4.48 1.06
C ALA A 175 7.24 4.35 1.74
N ALA A 176 7.06 5.05 2.88
CA ALA A 176 5.81 5.05 3.65
C ALA A 176 4.62 5.66 2.89
N THR A 177 4.83 6.31 1.75
CA THR A 177 3.77 6.96 0.95
C THR A 177 3.42 6.23 -0.34
N LEU A 178 4.07 5.08 -0.62
CA LEU A 178 4.05 4.45 -1.93
C LEU A 178 3.23 3.16 -2.01
N ALA A 179 3.05 2.43 -0.90
CA ALA A 179 2.42 1.11 -0.92
C ALA A 179 0.96 1.13 -1.39
N SER A 180 0.24 2.22 -1.18
CA SER A 180 -1.11 2.40 -1.68
C SER A 180 -1.13 3.24 -2.95
N SER A 181 -0.82 4.53 -2.84
CA SER A 181 -0.93 5.47 -3.97
C SER A 181 0.04 5.16 -5.11
N GLY A 182 1.29 4.85 -4.78
CA GLY A 182 2.34 4.58 -5.75
C GLY A 182 2.08 3.28 -6.52
N VAL A 183 1.82 2.19 -5.79
CA VAL A 183 1.54 0.89 -6.41
C VAL A 183 0.28 0.94 -7.27
N THR A 184 -0.75 1.68 -6.86
CA THR A 184 -1.96 1.90 -7.67
C THR A 184 -1.63 2.63 -8.97
N ALA A 185 -0.83 3.70 -8.92
CA ALA A 185 -0.42 4.43 -10.13
C ALA A 185 0.44 3.54 -11.05
N TRP A 186 1.36 2.76 -10.49
CA TRP A 186 2.17 1.80 -11.24
C TRP A 186 1.30 0.76 -11.95
N HIS A 187 0.42 0.08 -11.21
CA HIS A 187 -0.49 -0.92 -11.74
C HIS A 187 -1.33 -0.36 -12.89
N ALA A 188 -1.90 0.85 -12.68
CA ALA A 188 -2.71 1.51 -13.70
C ALA A 188 -1.92 1.82 -14.97
N LEU A 189 -0.75 2.46 -14.83
CA LEU A 189 0.01 2.98 -15.96
C LEU A 189 0.76 1.88 -16.73
N PHE A 190 1.45 0.98 -16.01
CA PHE A 190 2.39 0.04 -16.64
C PHE A 190 1.82 -1.37 -16.83
N GLU A 191 1.04 -1.88 -15.87
CA GLU A 191 0.50 -3.23 -15.99
C GLU A 191 -0.80 -3.27 -16.83
N ILE A 192 -1.70 -2.28 -16.66
CA ILE A 192 -2.97 -2.25 -17.36
C ILE A 192 -2.88 -1.43 -18.65
N ALA A 193 -2.57 -0.13 -18.54
CA ALA A 193 -2.54 0.75 -19.69
C ALA A 193 -1.33 0.52 -20.62
N ARG A 194 -0.24 -0.09 -20.08
CA ARG A 194 1.02 -0.31 -20.82
C ARG A 194 1.51 0.98 -21.47
N LEU A 195 1.56 2.04 -20.65
CA LEU A 195 1.91 3.39 -21.07
C LEU A 195 3.19 3.43 -21.91
N ARG A 196 3.13 4.20 -23.01
CA ARG A 196 4.25 4.39 -23.94
C ARG A 196 4.64 5.86 -24.02
N PRO A 197 5.91 6.17 -24.32
CA PRO A 197 6.34 7.54 -24.60
C PRO A 197 5.47 8.19 -25.67
N GLY A 198 5.17 9.48 -25.50
CA GLY A 198 4.33 10.28 -26.40
C GLY A 198 2.83 10.17 -26.15
N GLN A 199 2.36 9.20 -25.40
CA GLN A 199 0.95 9.12 -25.00
C GLN A 199 0.57 10.23 -24.01
N THR A 200 -0.74 10.51 -23.89
CA THR A 200 -1.28 11.51 -22.98
C THR A 200 -2.05 10.83 -21.85
N VAL A 201 -1.70 11.15 -20.61
CA VAL A 201 -2.36 10.66 -19.39
C VAL A 201 -3.19 11.79 -18.77
N LEU A 202 -4.43 11.51 -18.44
CA LEU A 202 -5.27 12.37 -17.60
C LEU A 202 -5.31 11.81 -16.17
N THR A 203 -5.10 12.67 -15.16
CA THR A 203 -5.32 12.31 -13.78
C THR A 203 -6.25 13.29 -13.08
N LEU A 204 -7.16 12.76 -12.25
CA LEU A 204 -8.19 13.56 -11.59
C LEU A 204 -7.76 13.91 -10.17
N GLY A 205 -7.77 15.21 -9.86
CA GLY A 205 -7.38 15.75 -8.56
C GLY A 205 -5.86 15.83 -8.36
N THR A 206 -5.45 16.09 -7.12
CA THR A 206 -4.06 16.39 -6.73
C THR A 206 -3.58 15.54 -5.55
N GLY A 207 -4.26 14.44 -5.24
CA GLY A 207 -3.88 13.51 -4.18
C GLY A 207 -2.72 12.59 -4.57
N GLY A 208 -2.39 11.64 -3.69
CA GLY A 208 -1.22 10.76 -3.84
C GLY A 208 -1.15 10.02 -5.17
N VAL A 209 -2.24 9.37 -5.61
CA VAL A 209 -2.24 8.65 -6.91
C VAL A 209 -1.99 9.62 -8.07
N SER A 210 -2.59 10.82 -8.03
CA SER A 210 -2.44 11.82 -9.09
C SER A 210 -1.04 12.38 -9.18
N THR A 211 -0.40 12.71 -8.04
CA THR A 211 0.95 13.27 -8.02
C THR A 211 2.01 12.24 -8.41
N ILE A 212 1.90 11.02 -7.88
CA ILE A 212 2.83 9.93 -8.24
C ILE A 212 2.59 9.49 -9.69
N GLY A 213 1.32 9.39 -10.11
CA GLY A 213 0.96 9.08 -11.51
C GLY A 213 1.51 10.11 -12.50
N LEU A 214 1.45 11.41 -12.16
CA LEU A 214 2.09 12.48 -12.93
C LEU A 214 3.59 12.24 -13.06
N GLN A 215 4.29 12.04 -11.93
CA GLN A 215 5.74 11.85 -11.92
C GLN A 215 6.17 10.62 -12.72
N LEU A 216 5.50 9.49 -12.55
CA LEU A 216 5.77 8.24 -13.28
C LEU A 216 5.48 8.40 -14.79
N ALA A 217 4.37 9.02 -15.16
CA ALA A 217 4.02 9.26 -16.56
C ALA A 217 5.03 10.20 -17.25
N LYS A 218 5.46 11.26 -16.57
CA LYS A 218 6.51 12.17 -17.07
C LYS A 218 7.84 11.45 -17.24
N ALA A 219 8.25 10.63 -16.28
CA ALA A 219 9.46 9.81 -16.37
C ALA A 219 9.40 8.80 -17.54
N ALA A 220 8.20 8.31 -17.88
CA ALA A 220 7.97 7.44 -19.03
C ALA A 220 7.87 8.19 -20.36
N GLY A 221 8.05 9.52 -20.40
CA GLY A 221 7.97 10.32 -21.63
C GLY A 221 6.56 10.63 -22.11
N ALA A 222 5.55 10.54 -21.23
CA ALA A 222 4.17 10.89 -21.56
C ALA A 222 3.88 12.38 -21.31
N ARG A 223 2.82 12.89 -21.96
CA ARG A 223 2.18 14.17 -21.62
C ARG A 223 1.16 13.93 -20.50
N VAL A 224 0.99 14.89 -19.61
CA VAL A 224 0.08 14.74 -18.47
C VAL A 224 -0.88 15.93 -18.39
N VAL A 225 -2.17 15.61 -18.31
CA VAL A 225 -3.27 16.55 -18.02
C VAL A 225 -3.73 16.30 -16.58
N VAL A 226 -3.95 17.38 -15.83
CA VAL A 226 -4.45 17.30 -14.45
C VAL A 226 -5.72 18.13 -14.30
N THR A 227 -6.76 17.58 -13.67
CA THR A 227 -7.93 18.34 -13.27
C THR A 227 -7.92 18.63 -11.76
N SER A 228 -8.41 19.78 -11.35
CA SER A 228 -8.61 20.12 -9.93
C SER A 228 -9.74 21.14 -9.77
N SER A 229 -10.18 21.35 -8.52
CA SER A 229 -11.20 22.36 -8.17
C SER A 229 -10.63 23.75 -7.91
N ARG A 230 -9.30 23.89 -7.79
CA ARG A 230 -8.63 25.14 -7.38
C ARG A 230 -7.42 25.43 -8.26
N ASP A 231 -7.28 26.70 -8.66
CA ASP A 231 -6.21 27.12 -9.55
C ASP A 231 -4.82 27.08 -8.89
N GLU A 232 -4.76 27.30 -7.57
CA GLU A 232 -3.53 27.21 -6.79
C GLU A 232 -2.96 25.79 -6.82
N LYS A 233 -3.84 24.79 -6.67
CA LYS A 233 -3.45 23.39 -6.81
C LYS A 233 -2.98 23.07 -8.23
N LEU A 234 -3.66 23.59 -9.24
CA LEU A 234 -3.27 23.42 -10.63
C LEU A 234 -1.93 24.08 -10.94
N ALA A 235 -1.65 25.25 -10.36
CA ALA A 235 -0.34 25.90 -10.48
C ALA A 235 0.76 24.99 -9.92
N ARG A 236 0.54 24.41 -8.73
CA ARG A 236 1.50 23.46 -8.14
C ARG A 236 1.70 22.20 -9.00
N MET A 237 0.62 21.68 -9.61
CA MET A 237 0.76 20.51 -10.51
C MET A 237 1.56 20.84 -11.78
N ARG A 238 1.49 22.08 -12.29
CA ARG A 238 2.34 22.52 -13.42
C ARG A 238 3.83 22.57 -13.01
N GLU A 239 4.13 23.08 -11.82
CA GLU A 239 5.49 23.05 -11.26
C GLU A 239 6.02 21.62 -11.13
N LEU A 240 5.16 20.66 -10.82
CA LEU A 240 5.48 19.23 -10.76
C LEU A 240 5.58 18.57 -12.14
N GLY A 241 5.33 19.30 -13.23
CA GLY A 241 5.50 18.84 -14.59
C GLY A 241 4.23 18.51 -15.38
N ALA A 242 3.04 18.89 -14.88
CA ALA A 242 1.82 18.76 -15.67
C ALA A 242 1.86 19.67 -16.91
N ASP A 243 1.64 19.09 -18.09
CA ASP A 243 1.67 19.83 -19.37
C ASP A 243 0.42 20.69 -19.55
N LEU A 244 -0.73 20.19 -19.12
CA LEU A 244 -2.02 20.85 -19.23
C LEU A 244 -2.81 20.71 -17.91
N THR A 245 -3.64 21.71 -17.61
CA THR A 245 -4.47 21.68 -16.42
C THR A 245 -5.85 22.24 -16.69
N VAL A 246 -6.90 21.67 -16.07
CA VAL A 246 -8.28 22.11 -16.19
C VAL A 246 -8.92 22.24 -14.83
N ASN A 247 -9.57 23.39 -14.55
CA ASN A 247 -10.36 23.61 -13.36
C ASN A 247 -11.81 23.18 -13.62
N TYR A 248 -12.19 22.01 -13.11
CA TYR A 248 -13.52 21.44 -13.35
C TYR A 248 -14.67 22.20 -12.68
N ARG A 249 -14.38 23.11 -11.73
CA ARG A 249 -15.42 24.01 -11.18
C ARG A 249 -15.74 25.19 -12.08
N LYS A 250 -14.79 25.59 -12.92
CA LYS A 250 -14.96 26.65 -13.91
C LYS A 250 -15.49 26.14 -15.23
N ASP A 251 -15.27 24.87 -15.53
CA ASP A 251 -15.69 24.20 -16.75
C ASP A 251 -16.35 22.87 -16.42
N ALA A 252 -17.69 22.84 -16.46
CA ALA A 252 -18.45 21.63 -16.17
C ALA A 252 -18.29 20.55 -17.26
N ALA A 253 -17.99 20.96 -18.50
CA ALA A 253 -17.68 20.07 -19.62
C ALA A 253 -16.16 19.81 -19.75
N TRP A 254 -15.49 19.65 -18.60
CA TRP A 254 -14.04 19.54 -18.52
C TRP A 254 -13.48 18.39 -19.38
N GLY A 255 -14.22 17.31 -19.58
CA GLY A 255 -13.79 16.20 -20.42
C GLY A 255 -13.68 16.60 -21.89
N THR A 256 -14.69 17.28 -22.45
CA THR A 256 -14.64 17.86 -23.78
C THR A 256 -13.50 18.88 -23.89
N ARG A 257 -13.34 19.73 -22.89
CA ARG A 257 -12.24 20.70 -22.83
C ARG A 257 -10.87 20.02 -22.88
N VAL A 258 -10.68 18.92 -22.16
CA VAL A 258 -9.45 18.13 -22.23
C VAL A 258 -9.23 17.55 -23.63
N ALA A 259 -10.26 16.99 -24.25
CA ALA A 259 -10.16 16.45 -25.61
C ALA A 259 -9.73 17.51 -26.63
N ASP A 260 -10.31 18.72 -26.54
CA ASP A 260 -9.96 19.85 -27.41
C ASP A 260 -8.50 20.29 -27.20
N MET A 261 -8.08 20.47 -25.93
CA MET A 261 -6.73 20.91 -25.59
C MET A 261 -5.64 19.91 -25.95
N THR A 262 -5.99 18.63 -26.04
CA THR A 262 -5.04 17.56 -26.40
C THR A 262 -5.02 17.25 -27.89
N GLY A 263 -5.96 17.81 -28.67
CA GLY A 263 -6.06 17.59 -30.10
C GLY A 263 -6.67 16.24 -30.47
N GLY A 264 -7.61 15.73 -29.66
CA GLY A 264 -8.33 14.49 -29.97
C GLY A 264 -8.53 13.55 -28.77
N GLY A 265 -8.12 13.96 -27.57
CA GLY A 265 -8.32 13.22 -26.33
C GLY A 265 -7.06 12.63 -25.74
N VAL A 266 -7.23 11.96 -24.60
CA VAL A 266 -6.15 11.30 -23.84
C VAL A 266 -6.16 9.80 -24.04
N ASP A 267 -4.99 9.16 -23.94
CA ASP A 267 -4.84 7.71 -24.13
C ASP A 267 -5.16 6.93 -22.84
N VAL A 268 -4.88 7.53 -21.68
CA VAL A 268 -5.04 6.89 -20.36
C VAL A 268 -5.68 7.84 -19.39
N VAL A 269 -6.67 7.35 -18.62
CA VAL A 269 -7.30 8.09 -17.53
C VAL A 269 -7.08 7.35 -16.20
N LEU A 270 -6.49 8.02 -15.22
CA LEU A 270 -6.49 7.59 -13.82
C LEU A 270 -7.75 8.14 -13.15
N GLU A 271 -8.81 7.34 -13.14
CA GLU A 271 -10.13 7.73 -12.62
C GLU A 271 -10.18 7.57 -11.10
N ASN A 272 -9.72 8.60 -10.40
CA ASN A 272 -9.54 8.61 -8.95
C ASN A 272 -10.82 8.95 -8.15
N VAL A 273 -11.88 9.36 -8.83
CA VAL A 273 -13.15 9.75 -8.21
C VAL A 273 -14.19 8.63 -8.35
N GLY A 274 -14.35 8.11 -9.54
CA GLY A 274 -15.25 7.01 -9.83
C GLY A 274 -16.50 7.44 -10.59
N ARG A 275 -17.66 6.86 -10.25
CA ARG A 275 -18.91 7.06 -11.00
C ARG A 275 -19.32 8.51 -11.28
N PRO A 276 -19.16 9.47 -10.36
CA PRO A 276 -19.59 10.85 -10.58
C PRO A 276 -18.86 11.58 -11.73
N THR A 277 -17.67 11.14 -12.07
CA THR A 277 -16.82 11.79 -13.11
C THR A 277 -16.67 10.97 -14.36
N LEU A 278 -17.23 9.76 -14.41
CA LEU A 278 -16.97 8.79 -15.46
C LEU A 278 -17.38 9.27 -16.86
N ASP A 279 -18.51 9.95 -17.01
CA ASP A 279 -18.96 10.49 -18.29
C ASP A 279 -17.98 11.53 -18.85
N GLU A 280 -17.50 12.44 -18.01
CA GLU A 280 -16.51 13.43 -18.42
C GLU A 280 -15.13 12.79 -18.68
N SER A 281 -14.76 11.76 -17.93
CA SER A 281 -13.55 10.96 -18.21
C SER A 281 -13.63 10.30 -19.59
N MET A 282 -14.81 9.78 -19.99
CA MET A 282 -15.04 9.23 -21.33
C MET A 282 -15.02 10.31 -22.43
N ASN A 283 -15.59 11.50 -22.14
CA ASN A 283 -15.53 12.64 -23.06
C ASN A 283 -14.08 13.05 -23.33
N ALA A 284 -13.21 13.02 -22.33
CA ALA A 284 -11.79 13.35 -22.44
C ALA A 284 -10.98 12.35 -23.27
N CYS A 285 -11.45 11.13 -23.45
CA CYS A 285 -10.71 10.04 -24.09
C CYS A 285 -10.57 10.19 -25.60
N ALA A 286 -9.41 9.83 -26.13
CA ALA A 286 -9.20 9.49 -27.53
C ALA A 286 -9.83 8.11 -27.85
N PRO A 287 -10.08 7.79 -29.15
CA PRO A 287 -10.47 6.44 -29.54
C PRO A 287 -9.42 5.38 -29.09
N GLY A 288 -9.91 4.28 -28.52
CA GLY A 288 -9.07 3.19 -28.01
C GLY A 288 -8.42 3.45 -26.65
N ALA A 289 -8.75 4.54 -25.98
CA ALA A 289 -8.19 4.89 -24.68
C ALA A 289 -8.56 3.91 -23.56
N CYS A 290 -7.74 3.91 -22.51
CA CYS A 290 -7.94 3.10 -21.31
C CYS A 290 -8.32 3.98 -20.11
N ILE A 291 -9.46 3.71 -19.49
CA ILE A 291 -9.90 4.32 -18.22
C ILE A 291 -9.69 3.32 -17.09
N ILE A 292 -8.83 3.66 -16.15
CA ILE A 292 -8.57 2.83 -14.97
C ILE A 292 -9.37 3.40 -13.79
N MET A 293 -10.40 2.65 -13.38
CA MET A 293 -11.25 2.96 -12.24
C MET A 293 -10.53 2.64 -10.93
N ILE A 294 -10.18 3.66 -10.19
CA ILE A 294 -9.49 3.58 -8.89
C ILE A 294 -10.44 4.05 -7.77
N GLY A 295 -11.07 5.18 -8.00
CA GLY A 295 -12.03 5.75 -7.05
C GLY A 295 -13.34 4.96 -6.97
N THR A 296 -13.87 4.87 -5.74
CA THR A 296 -15.17 4.27 -5.44
C THR A 296 -16.18 5.31 -4.99
N GLY A 297 -16.13 6.51 -5.58
CA GLY A 297 -16.96 7.64 -5.23
C GLY A 297 -18.44 7.32 -5.02
N PRO A 298 -19.19 8.20 -4.35
CA PRO A 298 -20.58 7.93 -4.02
C PRO A 298 -21.42 7.62 -5.26
N MET A 299 -22.51 6.90 -5.06
CA MET A 299 -23.45 6.67 -6.15
C MET A 299 -24.03 8.03 -6.59
N PRO A 300 -23.87 8.42 -7.85
CA PRO A 300 -24.47 9.65 -8.34
C PRO A 300 -26.01 9.52 -8.39
N LYS A 301 -26.72 10.66 -8.38
CA LYS A 301 -28.19 10.67 -8.52
C LYS A 301 -28.63 10.05 -9.85
N GLU A 302 -27.90 10.34 -10.92
CA GLU A 302 -28.09 9.74 -12.24
C GLU A 302 -26.92 8.80 -12.51
N LEU A 303 -27.22 7.62 -13.06
CA LEU A 303 -26.17 6.69 -13.48
C LEU A 303 -25.39 7.26 -14.66
N PRO A 304 -24.09 6.98 -14.77
CA PRO A 304 -23.30 7.37 -15.91
C PRO A 304 -23.94 6.89 -17.22
N LYS A 305 -24.04 7.79 -18.20
CA LYS A 305 -24.57 7.50 -19.54
C LYS A 305 -23.55 6.75 -20.40
N MET A 306 -22.30 6.73 -19.96
CA MET A 306 -21.18 6.07 -20.61
C MET A 306 -20.99 6.51 -22.08
N PRO A 307 -20.98 7.82 -22.36
CA PRO A 307 -20.87 8.33 -23.73
C PRO A 307 -19.54 7.87 -24.36
N GLY A 308 -19.62 7.47 -25.60
CA GLY A 308 -18.41 7.09 -26.33
C GLY A 308 -17.76 5.76 -25.95
N LEU A 309 -18.27 5.02 -24.96
CA LEU A 309 -17.70 3.70 -24.61
C LEU A 309 -17.57 2.79 -25.83
N TYR A 310 -18.64 2.68 -26.62
CA TYR A 310 -18.65 1.92 -27.88
C TYR A 310 -18.07 2.72 -29.05
N GLN A 311 -18.48 3.99 -29.23
CA GLN A 311 -18.05 4.80 -30.39
C GLN A 311 -16.53 5.06 -30.38
N LYS A 312 -15.93 5.16 -29.20
CA LYS A 312 -14.48 5.34 -29.04
C LYS A 312 -13.74 4.03 -28.76
N ASN A 313 -14.44 2.89 -28.67
CA ASN A 313 -13.84 1.58 -28.36
C ASN A 313 -12.96 1.62 -27.09
N LEU A 314 -13.50 2.14 -25.98
CA LEU A 314 -12.75 2.37 -24.74
C LEU A 314 -12.59 1.08 -23.94
N LEU A 315 -11.44 0.93 -23.29
CA LEU A 315 -11.22 -0.06 -22.23
C LEU A 315 -11.54 0.57 -20.87
N LEU A 316 -12.52 0.03 -20.15
CA LEU A 316 -12.82 0.41 -18.77
C LEU A 316 -12.41 -0.73 -17.84
N LYS A 317 -11.43 -0.49 -16.96
CA LYS A 317 -10.87 -1.49 -16.06
C LYS A 317 -10.81 -0.99 -14.63
N ALA A 318 -11.46 -1.67 -13.68
CA ALA A 318 -11.28 -1.42 -12.26
C ALA A 318 -10.07 -2.16 -11.72
N ILE A 319 -9.36 -1.53 -10.78
CA ILE A 319 -8.22 -2.13 -10.08
C ILE A 319 -8.32 -1.88 -8.58
N SER A 320 -7.69 -2.77 -7.81
CA SER A 320 -7.51 -2.64 -6.37
C SER A 320 -6.02 -2.70 -6.06
N ASN A 321 -5.37 -1.54 -5.94
CA ASN A 321 -3.93 -1.44 -5.65
C ASN A 321 -3.05 -2.29 -6.61
N GLY A 322 -2.07 -3.06 -6.07
CA GLY A 322 -1.19 -3.95 -6.84
C GLY A 322 -0.46 -4.96 -5.95
N SER A 323 0.29 -5.86 -6.59
CA SER A 323 1.05 -6.92 -5.94
C SER A 323 2.37 -6.43 -5.33
N ARG A 324 2.99 -7.28 -4.50
CA ARG A 324 4.33 -7.05 -3.97
C ARG A 324 5.37 -6.87 -5.10
N ARG A 325 5.28 -7.66 -6.19
CA ARG A 325 6.17 -7.51 -7.36
C ARG A 325 6.05 -6.11 -7.95
N MET A 326 4.81 -5.64 -8.22
CA MET A 326 4.59 -4.28 -8.74
C MET A 326 5.17 -3.21 -7.82
N PHE A 327 5.12 -3.44 -6.50
CA PHE A 327 5.72 -2.50 -5.55
C PHE A 327 7.25 -2.51 -5.62
N ALA A 328 7.88 -3.67 -5.74
CA ALA A 328 9.33 -3.76 -5.92
C ALA A 328 9.78 -3.08 -7.22
N ASP A 329 9.04 -3.29 -8.32
CA ASP A 329 9.31 -2.68 -9.61
C ASP A 329 9.16 -1.13 -9.55
N LEU A 330 8.12 -0.63 -8.86
CA LEU A 330 7.93 0.79 -8.59
C LEU A 330 9.12 1.39 -7.83
N LEU A 331 9.55 0.76 -6.73
CA LEU A 331 10.68 1.26 -5.92
C LEU A 331 11.98 1.27 -6.73
N ALA A 332 12.22 0.25 -7.54
CA ALA A 332 13.37 0.21 -8.43
C ALA A 332 13.33 1.33 -9.48
N ALA A 333 12.17 1.57 -10.10
CA ALA A 333 11.99 2.63 -11.08
C ALA A 333 12.17 4.03 -10.46
N MET A 334 11.59 4.27 -9.27
CA MET A 334 11.75 5.54 -8.55
C MET A 334 13.19 5.79 -8.15
N ALA A 335 13.90 4.75 -7.66
CA ALA A 335 15.31 4.85 -7.32
C ALA A 335 16.17 5.20 -8.57
N ALA A 336 15.95 4.52 -9.69
CA ALA A 336 16.66 4.75 -10.93
C ALA A 336 16.43 6.16 -11.50
N ALA A 337 15.19 6.63 -11.46
CA ALA A 337 14.78 7.96 -11.94
C ALA A 337 14.96 9.07 -10.89
N ARG A 338 15.42 8.76 -9.68
CA ARG A 338 15.55 9.69 -8.54
C ARG A 338 14.28 10.47 -8.25
N LEU A 339 13.13 9.79 -8.37
CA LEU A 339 11.84 10.39 -8.07
C LEU A 339 11.55 10.32 -6.57
N GLU A 340 11.04 11.42 -6.04
CA GLU A 340 10.54 11.50 -4.67
C GLU A 340 9.05 11.80 -4.68
N PRO A 341 8.24 11.08 -3.88
CA PRO A 341 6.82 11.38 -3.79
C PRO A 341 6.58 12.75 -3.17
N VAL A 342 5.52 13.42 -3.62
CA VAL A 342 5.12 14.71 -3.05
C VAL A 342 4.49 14.49 -1.68
N ILE A 343 5.16 14.95 -0.63
CA ILE A 343 4.65 14.97 0.76
C ILE A 343 4.28 16.41 1.09
N ASP A 344 2.99 16.67 1.27
CA ASP A 344 2.47 18.03 1.52
C ASP A 344 2.66 18.46 2.97
N LYS A 345 2.22 17.58 3.89
CA LYS A 345 2.29 17.83 5.33
C LYS A 345 2.82 16.61 6.08
N THR A 346 3.57 16.92 7.13
CA THR A 346 4.12 15.91 8.05
C THR A 346 3.64 16.22 9.45
N PHE A 347 3.13 15.19 10.13
CA PHE A 347 2.67 15.21 11.51
C PHE A 347 3.54 14.27 12.35
N THR A 348 3.59 14.51 13.64
CA THR A 348 4.17 13.57 14.61
C THR A 348 3.19 12.44 14.92
N PHE A 349 3.69 11.34 15.49
CA PHE A 349 2.87 10.20 15.91
C PHE A 349 1.74 10.60 16.87
N SER A 350 1.99 11.57 17.76
CA SER A 350 0.99 12.07 18.70
C SER A 350 -0.12 12.91 18.05
N GLU A 351 0.11 13.42 16.83
CA GLU A 351 -0.83 14.27 16.09
C GLU A 351 -1.69 13.50 15.07
N ALA A 352 -1.80 12.17 15.20
CA ALA A 352 -2.50 11.33 14.23
C ALA A 352 -3.94 11.82 13.94
N ILE A 353 -4.70 12.25 14.94
CA ILE A 353 -6.06 12.79 14.73
C ILE A 353 -6.03 14.05 13.85
N ALA A 354 -5.06 14.94 14.06
CA ALA A 354 -4.90 16.15 13.23
C ALA A 354 -4.53 15.77 11.79
N ALA A 355 -3.67 14.77 11.60
CA ALA A 355 -3.31 14.25 10.29
C ALA A 355 -4.52 13.66 9.54
N PHE A 356 -5.40 12.91 10.21
CA PHE A 356 -6.64 12.41 9.61
C PHE A 356 -7.62 13.53 9.25
N ARG A 357 -7.71 14.58 10.08
CA ARG A 357 -8.54 15.76 9.77
C ARG A 357 -8.01 16.54 8.58
N GLU A 358 -6.68 16.65 8.44
CA GLU A 358 -6.06 17.25 7.25
C GLU A 358 -6.41 16.46 5.98
N MET A 359 -6.35 15.13 6.05
CA MET A 359 -6.77 14.27 4.95
C MET A 359 -8.26 14.42 4.62
N GLU A 360 -9.11 14.60 5.64
CA GLU A 360 -10.56 14.82 5.50
C GLU A 360 -10.88 16.16 4.84
N ALA A 361 -10.15 17.22 5.18
CA ALA A 361 -10.31 18.55 4.57
C ALA A 361 -10.03 18.51 3.05
N GLY A 362 -9.18 17.60 2.58
CA GLY A 362 -8.88 17.42 1.15
C GLY A 362 -8.10 18.56 0.54
N ASP A 363 -7.41 19.36 1.34
CA ASP A 363 -6.65 20.54 0.90
C ASP A 363 -5.20 20.21 0.49
N HIS A 364 -4.71 19.04 0.84
CA HIS A 364 -3.36 18.58 0.54
C HIS A 364 -3.09 18.35 -0.96
N ILE A 365 -1.83 18.41 -1.35
CA ILE A 365 -1.31 18.00 -2.65
C ILE A 365 -0.31 16.85 -2.42
N GLY A 366 -0.60 15.66 -2.95
CA GLY A 366 0.21 14.47 -2.69
C GLY A 366 -0.19 13.76 -1.41
N LYS A 367 0.74 13.60 -0.46
CA LYS A 367 0.59 12.73 0.70
C LYS A 367 0.63 13.48 2.04
N VAL A 368 -0.10 12.94 3.01
CA VAL A 368 -0.02 13.33 4.43
C VAL A 368 0.74 12.26 5.18
N LEU A 369 1.89 12.63 5.75
CA LEU A 369 2.85 11.74 6.41
C LEU A 369 2.72 11.85 7.94
N ILE A 370 2.95 10.74 8.64
CA ILE A 370 3.11 10.68 10.09
C ILE A 370 4.49 10.10 10.40
N LYS A 371 5.33 10.87 11.11
CA LYS A 371 6.61 10.42 11.64
C LYS A 371 6.43 9.82 13.03
N HIS A 372 7.03 8.65 13.28
CA HIS A 372 6.87 7.91 14.53
C HIS A 372 7.98 8.21 15.54
N ALA A 373 9.15 8.68 15.11
CA ALA A 373 10.25 9.14 15.98
C ALA A 373 11.12 10.13 15.24
#